data_65572172a83d969bb6e779a3cebed39c
#
_entry.id   65572172a83d969bb6e779a3cebed39c
#
_cell.length_a   1.000
_cell.length_b   1.000
_cell.length_c   1.000
_cell.angle_alpha   90.00
_cell.angle_beta   90.00
_cell.angle_gamma   90.00
#
_symmetry.space_group_name_H-M   'P 1'
#
loop_
_entity.id
_entity.type
_entity.pdbx_description
1 polymer ?
#
loop_
_entity_poly.entity_id
_entity_poly.type
_entity_poly.pdbx_seq_one_letter_code
_entity_poly.pdbx_strand_id
1 'polypeptide(L)'
;LLFLIAVFLRVYRLESLPDVLHIDEAGLGYNAWCLAHYGTDRYLNVRPFYPQNFYGGQSPLYTYLLALLIRTVGQGNLSLTLLKIPAVLASLLLFFVGTKRIRLVFDDQKWSIAAAFLLAVCPYYIMSARFALDCNLMLCCSAVALLFLIRFTQTKTLRNLILSGVFFGITMYSYALSYFLIPIFLICISLYLLYTKEISFR
;
A
#
# COMPACT_ATOMS: atom_id res chain seq x y z
N LEU A 1 19.39 12.49 -4.60
CA LEU A 1 18.61 13.69 -4.95
C LEU A 1 17.14 13.38 -5.21
N LEU A 2 16.78 12.49 -6.17
CA LEU A 2 15.37 12.18 -6.52
C LEU A 2 14.54 11.72 -5.32
N PHE A 3 15.11 10.94 -4.41
CA PHE A 3 14.43 10.54 -3.19
C PHE A 3 14.10 11.74 -2.27
N LEU A 4 15.02 12.68 -2.11
CA LEU A 4 14.78 13.89 -1.31
C LEU A 4 13.65 14.74 -1.92
N ILE A 5 13.62 14.86 -3.25
CA ILE A 5 12.52 15.52 -3.98
C ILE A 5 11.20 14.76 -3.73
N ALA A 6 11.21 13.42 -3.82
CA ALA A 6 10.02 12.61 -3.57
C ALA A 6 9.48 12.80 -2.13
N VAL A 7 10.36 12.84 -1.14
CA VAL A 7 9.98 13.11 0.26
C VAL A 7 9.41 14.52 0.39
N PHE A 8 10.13 15.53 -0.10
CA PHE A 8 9.70 16.94 0.00
C PHE A 8 8.31 17.14 -0.59
N LEU A 9 8.06 16.67 -1.81
CA LEU A 9 6.77 16.84 -2.50
C LEU A 9 5.60 16.14 -1.77
N ARG A 10 5.87 15.10 -0.99
CA ARG A 10 4.84 14.35 -0.25
C ARG A 10 4.58 14.89 1.15
N VAL A 11 5.59 15.51 1.77
CA VAL A 11 5.51 15.93 3.18
C VAL A 11 5.28 17.44 3.31
N TYR A 12 5.72 18.24 2.32
CA TYR A 12 5.60 19.70 2.38
C TYR A 12 4.14 20.14 2.60
N ARG A 13 3.88 20.84 3.70
CA ARG A 13 2.57 21.32 4.12
C ARG A 13 1.48 20.23 4.10
N LEU A 14 1.79 19.05 4.63
CA LEU A 14 0.91 17.87 4.59
C LEU A 14 -0.44 18.10 5.31
N GLU A 15 -0.47 18.97 6.32
CA GLU A 15 -1.70 19.31 7.05
C GLU A 15 -2.63 20.21 6.26
N SER A 16 -2.08 21.12 5.46
CA SER A 16 -2.84 22.15 4.76
C SER A 16 -3.06 21.88 3.27
N LEU A 17 -2.43 20.86 2.72
CA LEU A 17 -2.58 20.51 1.31
C LEU A 17 -2.85 19.01 1.15
N PRO A 18 -3.96 18.62 0.47
CA PRO A 18 -5.09 19.47 0.04
C PRO A 18 -5.83 20.06 1.25
N ASP A 19 -6.45 21.23 1.04
CA ASP A 19 -7.23 21.96 2.06
C ASP A 19 -8.65 21.41 2.23
N VAL A 20 -8.84 20.14 1.90
CA VAL A 20 -10.10 19.41 2.05
C VAL A 20 -9.82 18.01 2.55
N LEU A 21 -10.69 17.53 3.43
CA LEU A 21 -10.70 16.16 3.88
C LEU A 21 -11.73 15.37 3.06
N HIS A 22 -11.30 14.31 2.39
CA HIS A 22 -12.20 13.43 1.68
C HIS A 22 -13.12 12.69 2.69
N ILE A 23 -14.36 12.42 2.30
CA ILE A 23 -15.34 11.77 3.19
C ILE A 23 -14.84 10.40 3.68
N ASP A 24 -14.17 9.64 2.83
CA ASP A 24 -13.60 8.34 3.20
C ASP A 24 -12.43 8.47 4.16
N GLU A 25 -11.60 9.53 4.03
CA GLU A 25 -10.53 9.81 5.00
C GLU A 25 -11.10 10.12 6.39
N ALA A 26 -12.16 10.92 6.45
CA ALA A 26 -12.85 11.23 7.70
C ALA A 26 -13.42 9.96 8.34
N GLY A 27 -14.07 9.13 7.53
CA GLY A 27 -14.62 7.86 7.97
C GLY A 27 -13.56 6.89 8.48
N LEU A 28 -12.46 6.76 7.75
CA LEU A 28 -11.32 5.92 8.11
C LEU A 28 -10.66 6.42 9.40
N GLY A 29 -10.42 7.73 9.50
CA GLY A 29 -9.83 8.34 10.68
C GLY A 29 -10.66 8.13 11.93
N TYR A 30 -11.99 8.31 11.83
CA TYR A 30 -12.89 8.08 12.95
C TYR A 30 -12.95 6.62 13.39
N ASN A 31 -13.03 5.66 12.45
CA ASN A 31 -12.96 4.24 12.77
C ASN A 31 -11.64 3.87 13.44
N ALA A 32 -10.51 4.39 12.95
CA ALA A 32 -9.21 4.17 13.56
C ALA A 32 -9.12 4.75 14.98
N TRP A 33 -9.69 5.91 15.20
CA TRP A 33 -9.78 6.52 16.53
C TRP A 33 -10.63 5.68 17.49
N CYS A 34 -11.81 5.23 17.06
CA CYS A 34 -12.64 4.32 17.85
C CYS A 34 -11.93 3.03 18.19
N LEU A 35 -11.24 2.40 17.22
CA LEU A 35 -10.43 1.22 17.44
C LEU A 35 -9.27 1.45 18.42
N ALA A 36 -8.64 2.64 18.35
CA ALA A 36 -7.56 3.00 19.24
C ALA A 36 -8.02 3.13 20.70
N HIS A 37 -9.19 3.68 20.95
CA HIS A 37 -9.68 3.97 22.30
C HIS A 37 -10.53 2.85 22.89
N TYR A 38 -11.44 2.29 22.09
CA TYR A 38 -12.49 1.39 22.57
C TYR A 38 -12.34 -0.03 22.00
N GLY A 39 -11.48 -0.23 21.00
CA GLY A 39 -11.38 -1.53 20.34
C GLY A 39 -12.57 -1.87 19.45
N THR A 40 -13.38 -0.88 19.07
CA THR A 40 -14.57 -1.03 18.23
C THR A 40 -14.52 -0.10 17.01
N ASP A 41 -15.29 -0.39 15.97
CA ASP A 41 -15.58 0.60 14.94
C ASP A 41 -16.66 1.62 15.42
N ARG A 42 -17.06 2.53 14.54
CA ARG A 42 -18.10 3.54 14.81
C ARG A 42 -19.49 2.97 15.13
N TYR A 43 -19.73 1.73 14.70
CA TYR A 43 -21.00 1.01 14.93
C TYR A 43 -20.92 0.03 16.10
N LEU A 44 -19.88 0.15 16.95
CA LEU A 44 -19.64 -0.67 18.14
C LEU A 44 -19.30 -2.15 17.84
N ASN A 45 -18.97 -2.50 16.61
CA ASN A 45 -18.47 -3.83 16.31
C ASN A 45 -17.07 -4.02 16.92
N VAL A 46 -16.92 -5.02 17.79
CA VAL A 46 -15.66 -5.28 18.49
C VAL A 46 -14.62 -5.86 17.54
N ARG A 47 -13.49 -5.19 17.41
CA ARG A 47 -12.35 -5.58 16.55
C ARG A 47 -12.79 -6.10 15.18
N PRO A 48 -13.60 -5.34 14.43
CA PRO A 48 -14.19 -5.82 13.20
C PRO A 48 -13.10 -6.17 12.20
N PHE A 49 -13.25 -7.33 11.56
CA PHE A 49 -12.40 -7.74 10.45
C PHE A 49 -12.57 -6.81 9.23
N TYR A 50 -13.74 -6.19 9.11
CA TYR A 50 -14.09 -5.25 8.07
C TYR A 50 -14.85 -4.07 8.70
N PRO A 51 -14.15 -2.98 9.08
CA PRO A 51 -14.78 -1.83 9.72
C PRO A 51 -15.87 -1.23 8.85
N GLN A 52 -17.03 -0.96 9.42
CA GLN A 52 -18.12 -0.36 8.67
C GLN A 52 -17.91 1.15 8.51
N ASN A 53 -18.18 1.68 7.31
CA ASN A 53 -18.12 3.08 7.00
C ASN A 53 -19.30 3.47 6.10
N PHE A 54 -20.12 4.42 6.52
CA PHE A 54 -21.34 4.85 5.86
C PHE A 54 -22.24 3.66 5.45
N TYR A 55 -22.45 3.43 4.17
CA TYR A 55 -23.29 2.36 3.62
C TYR A 55 -22.51 1.11 3.21
N GLY A 56 -21.24 1.04 3.52
CA GLY A 56 -20.36 -0.08 3.16
C GLY A 56 -19.30 -0.31 4.21
N GLY A 57 -18.28 -1.08 3.86
CA GLY A 57 -17.13 -1.31 4.71
C GLY A 57 -15.86 -0.68 4.14
N GLN A 58 -14.88 -0.52 4.99
CA GLN A 58 -13.53 -0.11 4.62
C GLN A 58 -12.55 -1.27 4.80
N SER A 59 -11.52 -1.29 3.98
CA SER A 59 -10.47 -2.28 4.11
C SER A 59 -9.72 -2.09 5.44
N PRO A 60 -9.47 -3.16 6.19
CA PRO A 60 -9.03 -3.06 7.58
C PRO A 60 -7.58 -2.59 7.71
N LEU A 61 -6.71 -2.87 6.73
CA LEU A 61 -5.27 -2.66 6.88
C LEU A 61 -4.92 -1.22 7.25
N TYR A 62 -5.46 -0.23 6.53
CA TYR A 62 -5.18 1.18 6.81
C TYR A 62 -5.70 1.58 8.19
N THR A 63 -6.95 1.20 8.49
CA THR A 63 -7.63 1.55 9.74
C THR A 63 -6.88 1.01 10.97
N TYR A 64 -6.41 -0.25 10.91
CA TYR A 64 -5.65 -0.85 12.02
C TYR A 64 -4.23 -0.28 12.14
N LEU A 65 -3.54 0.00 11.02
CA LEU A 65 -2.24 0.68 11.06
C LEU A 65 -2.36 2.09 11.68
N LEU A 66 -3.39 2.83 11.29
CA LEU A 66 -3.64 4.16 11.85
C LEU A 66 -4.03 4.08 13.34
N ALA A 67 -4.86 3.12 13.73
CA ALA A 67 -5.20 2.91 15.15
C ALA A 67 -3.96 2.62 16.00
N LEU A 68 -3.02 1.83 15.47
CA LEU A 68 -1.73 1.60 16.12
C LEU A 68 -0.91 2.89 16.24
N LEU A 69 -0.85 3.72 15.19
CA LEU A 69 -0.15 5.00 15.21
C LEU A 69 -0.79 5.99 16.20
N ILE A 70 -2.13 6.03 16.29
CA ILE A 70 -2.83 6.85 17.27
C ILE A 70 -2.42 6.46 18.70
N ARG A 71 -2.34 5.17 19.00
CA ARG A 71 -1.94 4.68 20.32
C ARG A 71 -0.48 4.97 20.66
N THR A 72 0.41 4.81 19.70
CA THR A 72 1.85 4.86 19.95
C THR A 72 2.42 6.26 19.77
N VAL A 73 2.26 6.85 18.60
CA VAL A 73 2.82 8.16 18.23
C VAL A 73 1.90 9.31 18.63
N GLY A 74 0.60 9.14 18.42
CA GLY A 74 -0.41 10.15 18.69
C GLY A 74 -0.79 10.29 20.17
N GLN A 75 -0.35 9.38 21.04
CA GLN A 75 -0.73 9.35 22.46
C GLN A 75 -2.26 9.45 22.67
N GLY A 76 -3.02 8.79 21.80
CA GLY A 76 -4.48 8.83 21.77
C GLY A 76 -5.07 9.92 20.88
N ASN A 77 -4.29 10.89 20.39
CA ASN A 77 -4.80 11.97 19.55
C ASN A 77 -4.66 11.64 18.05
N LEU A 78 -5.65 12.05 17.26
CA LEU A 78 -5.62 11.98 15.81
C LEU A 78 -5.42 13.38 15.24
N SER A 79 -4.32 13.59 14.49
CA SER A 79 -4.08 14.79 13.70
C SER A 79 -4.20 14.47 12.21
N LEU A 80 -4.36 15.50 11.36
CA LEU A 80 -4.37 15.33 9.89
C LEU A 80 -3.04 14.78 9.39
N THR A 81 -1.92 15.18 9.98
CA THR A 81 -0.61 14.59 9.66
C THR A 81 -0.60 13.10 9.96
N LEU A 82 -1.01 12.71 11.18
CA LEU A 82 -1.02 11.30 11.59
C LEU A 82 -1.92 10.45 10.69
N LEU A 83 -3.08 10.99 10.30
CA LEU A 83 -4.02 10.36 9.37
C LEU A 83 -3.35 10.00 8.04
N LYS A 84 -2.50 10.89 7.50
CA LYS A 84 -1.88 10.76 6.16
C LYS A 84 -0.54 9.99 6.18
N ILE A 85 0.11 9.80 7.34
CA ILE A 85 1.41 9.11 7.45
C ILE A 85 1.43 7.74 6.77
N PRO A 86 0.46 6.83 6.94
CA PRO A 86 0.51 5.52 6.27
C PRO A 86 0.56 5.63 4.74
N ALA A 87 -0.20 6.56 4.14
CA ALA A 87 -0.20 6.79 2.69
C ALA A 87 1.14 7.37 2.21
N VAL A 88 1.74 8.31 2.95
CA VAL A 88 3.07 8.87 2.65
C VAL A 88 4.13 7.77 2.68
N LEU A 89 4.15 6.95 3.74
CA LEU A 89 5.10 5.85 3.87
C LEU A 89 4.94 4.81 2.76
N ALA A 90 3.69 4.45 2.43
CA ALA A 90 3.39 3.54 1.33
C ALA A 90 3.88 4.09 -0.02
N SER A 91 3.67 5.38 -0.28
CA SER A 91 4.14 6.03 -1.51
C SER A 91 5.66 6.11 -1.60
N LEU A 92 6.36 6.36 -0.49
CA LEU A 92 7.82 6.36 -0.44
C LEU A 92 8.38 4.94 -0.59
N LEU A 93 7.74 3.94 0.01
CA LEU A 93 8.10 2.54 -0.20
C LEU A 93 7.89 2.12 -1.66
N LEU A 94 6.77 2.55 -2.28
CA LEU A 94 6.50 2.32 -3.70
C LEU A 94 7.60 2.93 -4.59
N PHE A 95 8.13 4.09 -4.24
CA PHE A 95 9.27 4.70 -4.95
C PHE A 95 10.49 3.75 -4.97
N PHE A 96 10.88 3.20 -3.81
CA PHE A 96 12.01 2.27 -3.74
C PHE A 96 11.74 0.94 -4.44
N VAL A 97 10.56 0.37 -4.20
CA VAL A 97 10.17 -0.91 -4.78
C VAL A 97 10.02 -0.80 -6.28
N GLY A 98 9.40 0.26 -6.77
CA GLY A 98 9.19 0.52 -8.20
C GLY A 98 10.51 0.68 -8.95
N THR A 99 11.43 1.50 -8.44
CA THR A 99 12.76 1.68 -9.04
C THR A 99 13.55 0.38 -9.07
N LYS A 100 13.49 -0.39 -7.98
CA LYS A 100 14.18 -1.68 -7.88
C LYS A 100 13.60 -2.73 -8.83
N ARG A 101 12.29 -2.74 -9.04
CA ARG A 101 11.62 -3.63 -10.00
C ARG A 101 12.06 -3.35 -11.43
N ILE A 102 12.06 -2.08 -11.84
CA ILE A 102 12.48 -1.68 -13.20
C ILE A 102 13.93 -2.11 -13.45
N ARG A 103 14.83 -1.93 -12.48
CA ARG A 103 16.21 -2.37 -12.58
C ARG A 103 16.34 -3.90 -12.75
N LEU A 104 15.51 -4.68 -12.05
CA LEU A 104 15.54 -6.16 -12.15
C LEU A 104 15.00 -6.67 -13.48
N VAL A 105 14.08 -5.94 -14.11
CA VAL A 105 13.46 -6.34 -15.37
C VAL A 105 14.30 -5.94 -16.58
N PHE A 106 14.85 -4.71 -16.58
CA PHE A 106 15.51 -4.16 -17.76
C PHE A 106 17.05 -4.22 -17.69
N ASP A 107 17.61 -4.56 -16.53
CA ASP A 107 19.05 -4.63 -16.25
C ASP A 107 19.86 -3.39 -16.70
N ASP A 108 19.19 -2.25 -16.89
CA ASP A 108 19.79 -0.98 -17.29
C ASP A 108 19.44 0.10 -16.26
N GLN A 109 20.49 0.78 -15.78
CA GLN A 109 20.36 1.84 -14.78
C GLN A 109 19.56 3.05 -15.29
N LYS A 110 19.57 3.33 -16.60
CA LYS A 110 18.84 4.45 -17.19
C LYS A 110 17.34 4.31 -16.96
N TRP A 111 16.77 3.13 -17.17
CA TRP A 111 15.36 2.87 -16.92
C TRP A 111 14.99 3.00 -15.45
N SER A 112 15.89 2.57 -14.55
CA SER A 112 15.68 2.74 -13.11
C SER A 112 15.67 4.23 -12.71
N ILE A 113 16.56 5.05 -13.29
CA ILE A 113 16.59 6.51 -13.05
C ILE A 113 15.34 7.17 -13.62
N ALA A 114 14.92 6.82 -14.84
CA ALA A 114 13.70 7.35 -15.45
C ALA A 114 12.46 7.00 -14.60
N ALA A 115 12.35 5.75 -14.13
CA ALA A 115 11.28 5.33 -13.24
C ALA A 115 11.32 6.09 -11.90
N ALA A 116 12.51 6.28 -11.32
CA ALA A 116 12.68 7.07 -10.10
C ALA A 116 12.23 8.51 -10.29
N PHE A 117 12.58 9.13 -11.42
CA PHE A 117 12.12 10.48 -11.73
C PHE A 117 10.59 10.53 -11.86
N LEU A 118 9.99 9.65 -12.66
CA LEU A 118 8.54 9.60 -12.83
C LEU A 118 7.81 9.36 -11.49
N LEU A 119 8.28 8.40 -10.68
CA LEU A 119 7.68 8.12 -9.38
C LEU A 119 7.86 9.28 -8.39
N ALA A 120 8.94 10.07 -8.52
CA ALA A 120 9.17 11.23 -7.65
C ALA A 120 8.22 12.38 -7.97
N VAL A 121 8.04 12.73 -9.27
CA VAL A 121 7.38 13.96 -9.70
C VAL A 121 5.98 13.78 -10.28
N CYS A 122 5.53 12.54 -10.54
CA CYS A 122 4.21 12.29 -11.11
C CYS A 122 3.12 12.80 -10.15
N PRO A 123 2.22 13.70 -10.61
CA PRO A 123 1.18 14.30 -9.77
C PRO A 123 0.28 13.26 -9.12
N TYR A 124 -0.05 12.18 -9.83
CA TYR A 124 -0.88 11.10 -9.29
C TYR A 124 -0.25 10.49 -8.03
N TYR A 125 1.05 10.14 -8.04
CA TYR A 125 1.72 9.54 -6.89
C TYR A 125 1.98 10.55 -5.76
N ILE A 126 2.10 11.83 -6.06
CA ILE A 126 2.20 12.89 -5.06
C ILE A 126 0.84 13.04 -4.36
N MET A 127 -0.24 13.19 -5.14
CA MET A 127 -1.58 13.38 -4.59
C MET A 127 -2.06 12.15 -3.81
N SER A 128 -1.88 10.94 -4.34
CA SER A 128 -2.26 9.70 -3.64
C SER A 128 -1.57 9.56 -2.27
N ALA A 129 -0.32 10.03 -2.14
CA ALA A 129 0.37 10.05 -0.86
C ALA A 129 -0.23 11.04 0.16
N ARG A 130 -0.97 12.03 -0.31
CA ARG A 130 -1.53 13.11 0.50
C ARG A 130 -2.99 12.88 0.88
N PHE A 131 -3.60 11.81 0.36
CA PHE A 131 -4.92 11.33 0.75
C PHE A 131 -4.81 10.02 1.53
N ALA A 132 -5.47 9.98 2.69
CA ALA A 132 -5.50 8.80 3.56
C ALA A 132 -6.55 7.78 3.07
N LEU A 133 -6.34 7.25 1.86
CA LEU A 133 -7.22 6.27 1.25
C LEU A 133 -6.62 4.87 1.31
N ASP A 134 -7.44 3.88 1.58
CA ASP A 134 -7.05 2.47 1.70
C ASP A 134 -6.48 1.90 0.38
N CYS A 135 -6.96 2.34 -0.78
CA CYS A 135 -6.44 1.95 -2.09
C CYS A 135 -4.94 2.27 -2.29
N ASN A 136 -4.39 3.28 -1.59
CA ASN A 136 -2.98 3.64 -1.69
C ASN A 136 -2.06 2.55 -1.10
N LEU A 137 -2.52 1.84 -0.08
CA LEU A 137 -1.79 0.68 0.47
C LEU A 137 -1.81 -0.51 -0.50
N MET A 138 -2.92 -0.74 -1.21
CA MET A 138 -3.02 -1.80 -2.22
C MET A 138 -1.90 -1.69 -3.25
N LEU A 139 -1.69 -0.50 -3.80
CA LEU A 139 -0.66 -0.26 -4.81
C LEU A 139 0.74 -0.58 -4.28
N CYS A 140 1.04 -0.18 -3.05
CA CYS A 140 2.32 -0.45 -2.40
C CYS A 140 2.50 -1.95 -2.14
N CYS A 141 1.54 -2.60 -1.48
CA CYS A 141 1.63 -4.02 -1.12
C CYS A 141 1.73 -4.91 -2.35
N SER A 142 0.94 -4.64 -3.40
CA SER A 142 1.02 -5.37 -4.67
C SER A 142 2.37 -5.16 -5.37
N ALA A 143 2.95 -3.96 -5.31
CA ALA A 143 4.28 -3.71 -5.84
C ALA A 143 5.36 -4.52 -5.12
N VAL A 144 5.29 -4.64 -3.80
CA VAL A 144 6.20 -5.48 -3.00
C VAL A 144 6.01 -6.96 -3.35
N ALA A 145 4.76 -7.43 -3.45
CA ALA A 145 4.45 -8.80 -3.84
C ALA A 145 5.06 -9.16 -5.21
N LEU A 146 4.87 -8.27 -6.19
CA LEU A 146 5.44 -8.42 -7.53
C LEU A 146 6.98 -8.37 -7.54
N LEU A 147 7.62 -7.57 -6.68
CA LEU A 147 9.07 -7.56 -6.55
C LEU A 147 9.59 -8.95 -6.14
N PHE A 148 8.95 -9.58 -5.15
CA PHE A 148 9.33 -10.91 -4.71
C PHE A 148 8.98 -12.00 -5.74
N LEU A 149 7.88 -11.84 -6.49
CA LEU A 149 7.54 -12.74 -7.58
C LEU A 149 8.59 -12.70 -8.70
N ILE A 150 9.02 -11.51 -9.15
CA ILE A 150 10.08 -11.35 -10.14
C ILE A 150 11.40 -11.97 -9.63
N ARG A 151 11.74 -11.75 -8.36
CA ARG A 151 12.92 -12.38 -7.76
C ARG A 151 12.80 -13.89 -7.72
N PHE A 152 11.61 -14.43 -7.45
CA PHE A 152 11.39 -15.88 -7.47
C PHE A 152 11.63 -16.44 -8.87
N THR A 153 11.14 -15.81 -9.94
CA THR A 153 11.39 -16.30 -11.32
C THR A 153 12.88 -16.32 -11.66
N GLN A 154 13.67 -15.37 -11.14
CA GLN A 154 15.12 -15.29 -11.37
C GLN A 154 15.94 -16.25 -10.49
N THR A 155 15.60 -16.39 -9.21
CA THR A 155 16.42 -17.12 -8.22
C THR A 155 15.88 -18.49 -7.86
N LYS A 156 14.61 -18.80 -8.21
CA LYS A 156 13.86 -20.02 -7.84
C LYS A 156 13.86 -20.32 -6.33
N THR A 157 14.05 -19.30 -5.50
CA THR A 157 14.14 -19.45 -4.06
C THR A 157 12.76 -19.46 -3.41
N LEU A 158 12.41 -20.52 -2.69
CA LEU A 158 11.11 -20.68 -2.00
C LEU A 158 10.77 -19.50 -1.07
N ARG A 159 11.78 -18.92 -0.41
CA ARG A 159 11.59 -17.70 0.40
C ARG A 159 10.93 -16.56 -0.38
N ASN A 160 11.36 -16.33 -1.63
CA ASN A 160 10.80 -15.26 -2.46
C ASN A 160 9.35 -15.57 -2.85
N LEU A 161 9.02 -16.84 -3.12
CA LEU A 161 7.64 -17.27 -3.39
C LEU A 161 6.74 -17.06 -2.17
N ILE A 162 7.18 -17.49 -0.99
CA ILE A 162 6.43 -17.30 0.27
C ILE A 162 6.21 -15.80 0.54
N LEU A 163 7.24 -14.97 0.43
CA LEU A 163 7.12 -13.52 0.63
C LEU A 163 6.17 -12.89 -0.37
N SER A 164 6.21 -13.30 -1.64
CA SER A 164 5.25 -12.86 -2.65
C SER A 164 3.82 -13.20 -2.26
N GLY A 165 3.56 -14.44 -1.86
CA GLY A 165 2.24 -14.90 -1.41
C GLY A 165 1.74 -14.13 -0.18
N VAL A 166 2.59 -13.90 0.82
CA VAL A 166 2.26 -13.11 2.02
C VAL A 166 1.86 -11.69 1.63
N PHE A 167 2.62 -11.01 0.78
CA PHE A 167 2.30 -9.64 0.37
C PHE A 167 1.07 -9.57 -0.54
N PHE A 168 0.80 -10.57 -1.39
CA PHE A 168 -0.49 -10.65 -2.10
C PHE A 168 -1.65 -10.84 -1.13
N GLY A 169 -1.49 -11.68 -0.10
CA GLY A 169 -2.47 -11.81 0.99
C GLY A 169 -2.72 -10.48 1.70
N ILE A 170 -1.67 -9.75 2.11
CA ILE A 170 -1.78 -8.42 2.73
C ILE A 170 -2.49 -7.45 1.78
N THR A 171 -2.23 -7.52 0.46
CA THR A 171 -2.89 -6.67 -0.53
C THR A 171 -4.40 -6.86 -0.51
N MET A 172 -4.90 -8.07 -0.30
CA MET A 172 -6.34 -8.35 -0.21
C MET A 172 -6.99 -7.64 0.98
N TYR A 173 -6.25 -7.39 2.07
CA TYR A 173 -6.74 -6.62 3.23
C TYR A 173 -6.63 -5.10 3.05
N SER A 174 -5.98 -4.65 2.00
CA SER A 174 -5.74 -3.22 1.79
C SER A 174 -6.82 -2.52 0.98
N TYR A 175 -7.52 -3.23 0.08
CA TYR A 175 -8.59 -2.64 -0.74
C TYR A 175 -9.50 -3.70 -1.33
N ALA A 176 -10.81 -3.44 -1.37
CA ALA A 176 -11.82 -4.41 -1.80
C ALA A 176 -11.63 -4.92 -3.24
N LEU A 177 -11.19 -4.06 -4.17
CA LEU A 177 -10.94 -4.45 -5.55
C LEU A 177 -9.88 -5.56 -5.68
N SER A 178 -8.97 -5.66 -4.72
CA SER A 178 -7.93 -6.70 -4.71
C SER A 178 -8.48 -8.12 -4.59
N TYR A 179 -9.67 -8.31 -4.01
CA TYR A 179 -10.32 -9.63 -3.94
C TYR A 179 -10.60 -10.24 -5.30
N PHE A 180 -10.78 -9.42 -6.33
CA PHE A 180 -10.97 -9.86 -7.70
C PHE A 180 -9.65 -9.86 -8.48
N LEU A 181 -8.90 -8.77 -8.40
CA LEU A 181 -7.69 -8.60 -9.21
C LEU A 181 -6.59 -9.58 -8.85
N ILE A 182 -6.33 -9.81 -7.56
CA ILE A 182 -5.20 -10.67 -7.14
C ILE A 182 -5.42 -12.13 -7.52
N PRO A 183 -6.57 -12.78 -7.25
CA PRO A 183 -6.79 -14.17 -7.70
C PRO A 183 -6.70 -14.33 -9.22
N ILE A 184 -7.33 -13.45 -9.99
CA ILE A 184 -7.26 -13.48 -11.45
C ILE A 184 -5.81 -13.35 -11.93
N PHE A 185 -5.07 -12.38 -11.39
CA PHE A 185 -3.66 -12.20 -11.72
C PHE A 185 -2.82 -13.44 -11.38
N LEU A 186 -3.03 -14.03 -10.20
CA LEU A 186 -2.29 -15.21 -9.76
C LEU A 186 -2.58 -16.44 -10.63
N ILE A 187 -3.82 -16.62 -11.05
CA ILE A 187 -4.19 -17.67 -12.01
C ILE A 187 -3.48 -17.44 -13.34
N CYS A 188 -3.60 -16.24 -13.92
CA CYS A 188 -2.98 -15.92 -15.21
C CYS A 188 -1.46 -16.08 -15.17
N ILE A 189 -0.79 -15.57 -14.15
CA ILE A 189 0.67 -15.67 -14.04
C ILE A 189 1.12 -17.11 -13.79
N SER A 190 0.37 -17.89 -13.02
CA SER A 190 0.68 -19.32 -12.80
C SER A 190 0.57 -20.13 -14.09
N LEU A 191 -0.49 -19.92 -14.86
CA LEU A 191 -0.65 -20.56 -16.18
C LEU A 191 0.47 -20.16 -17.13
N TYR A 192 0.84 -18.88 -17.16
CA TYR A 192 1.95 -18.39 -17.97
C TYR A 192 3.28 -19.05 -17.58
N LEU A 193 3.60 -19.12 -16.29
CA LEU A 193 4.85 -19.71 -15.80
C LEU A 193 4.91 -21.24 -16.05
N LEU A 194 3.76 -21.93 -16.03
CA LEU A 194 3.67 -23.33 -16.41
C LEU A 194 3.85 -23.52 -17.92
N TYR A 195 3.20 -22.68 -18.72
CA TYR A 195 3.33 -22.74 -20.19
C TYR A 195 4.77 -22.49 -20.64
N THR A 196 5.46 -21.52 -20.05
CA THR A 196 6.87 -21.21 -20.35
C THR A 196 7.87 -22.20 -19.73
N LYS A 197 7.38 -23.20 -18.97
CA LYS A 197 8.21 -24.17 -18.24
C LYS A 197 9.18 -23.53 -17.22
N GLU A 198 8.92 -22.29 -16.83
CA GLU A 198 9.67 -21.60 -15.80
C GLU A 198 9.50 -22.26 -14.41
N ILE A 199 8.36 -22.92 -14.20
CA ILE A 199 8.06 -23.76 -13.03
C ILE A 199 7.59 -25.12 -13.55
N SER A 200 8.20 -26.21 -13.07
CA SER A 200 7.73 -27.58 -13.30
C SER A 200 7.21 -28.16 -11.99
N PHE A 201 6.00 -28.69 -11.99
CA PHE A 201 5.54 -29.54 -10.90
C PHE A 201 6.28 -30.89 -11.00
N ARG A 202 7.27 -31.10 -10.16
CA ARG A 202 7.83 -32.39 -9.83
C ARG A 202 7.37 -32.81 -8.45
#